data_78162bac67cd58cd8c71dc124a93a568
#
_entry.id   78162bac67cd58cd8c71dc124a93a568
#
_cell.length_a   1.000
_cell.length_b   1.000
_cell.length_c   1.000
_cell.angle_alpha   90.00
_cell.angle_beta   90.00
_cell.angle_gamma   90.00
#
_symmetry.space_group_name_H-M   'P 1'
#
loop_
_entity.id
_entity.type
_entity.pdbx_description
1 polymer ?
#
loop_
_entity_poly.entity_id
_entity_poly.type
_entity_poly.pdbx_seq_one_letter_code
_entity_poly.pdbx_strand_id
1 'polypeptide(L)'
;ALGVRAGMPTSRARALCPTAAFIPGNHALYSHYSRQVMDILATITPALEQVSIDEAFLDVRGARRRLGTPTHIARLIRTRIREQVGLPASVGIASTKSVAKIASSHAKPDGLLLIPASATIEFLHGLPVGALWGVGGRTGAILDREGIDTIGDLAHTPLTRLTKLLGVASAHHLHDLSWGIDQRAVTTSRPEKSIGMERTFEENVRSRNEIEDFILAASHDCARRLRSGGVVGWTVGIKMRGADFHTMTRSVSLVAPTDTGREIARAAQSLFAREAMPSGGVRLFGVRVESLQSRSGGVAVTLDRDEKPAASERAMDQIRSKFGSAALAPATLLGKNLPGRRSFGAEAGGRGAGTGAAEASGGDGGSRAASPERGEQGTLL
;
A
#
# COMPACT_ATOMS: atom_id res chain seq x y z
N ALA A 1 -18.56 3.95 20.30
CA ALA A 1 -19.78 4.03 21.10
C ALA A 1 -21.04 4.08 20.21
N LEU A 2 -21.07 4.87 19.13
CA LEU A 2 -22.25 5.02 18.26
C LEU A 2 -22.28 4.06 17.05
N GLY A 3 -21.41 3.05 17.03
CA GLY A 3 -21.37 2.03 15.96
C GLY A 3 -20.74 2.47 14.64
N VAL A 4 -20.20 3.68 14.54
CA VAL A 4 -19.44 4.15 13.37
C VAL A 4 -18.08 3.43 13.34
N ARG A 5 -17.74 2.84 12.18
CA ARG A 5 -16.51 2.06 12.00
C ARG A 5 -15.76 2.52 10.74
N ALA A 6 -14.45 2.28 10.70
CA ALA A 6 -13.63 2.51 9.52
C ALA A 6 -14.17 1.72 8.32
N GLY A 7 -14.13 2.33 7.11
CA GLY A 7 -14.65 1.74 5.89
C GLY A 7 -16.18 1.75 5.75
N MET A 8 -16.91 2.28 6.73
CA MET A 8 -18.36 2.43 6.64
C MET A 8 -18.73 3.50 5.60
N PRO A 9 -19.78 3.28 4.76
CA PRO A 9 -20.30 4.32 3.89
C PRO A 9 -20.66 5.59 4.67
N THR A 10 -20.26 6.76 4.16
CA THR A 10 -20.47 8.06 4.83
C THR A 10 -21.94 8.34 5.13
N SER A 11 -22.84 7.94 4.22
CA SER A 11 -24.29 8.03 4.40
C SER A 11 -24.77 7.26 5.64
N ARG A 12 -24.27 6.03 5.82
CA ARG A 12 -24.60 5.21 6.99
C ARG A 12 -23.99 5.78 8.27
N ALA A 13 -22.74 6.24 8.19
CA ALA A 13 -22.09 6.89 9.35
C ALA A 13 -22.87 8.14 9.79
N ARG A 14 -23.34 8.95 8.83
CA ARG A 14 -24.16 10.13 9.09
C ARG A 14 -25.52 9.78 9.71
N ALA A 15 -26.13 8.69 9.26
CA ALA A 15 -27.40 8.21 9.85
C ALA A 15 -27.20 7.73 11.30
N LEU A 16 -26.07 7.09 11.62
CA LEU A 16 -25.75 6.63 12.98
C LEU A 16 -25.33 7.77 13.91
N CYS A 17 -24.72 8.81 13.38
CA CYS A 17 -24.26 9.97 14.15
C CYS A 17 -24.48 11.26 13.36
N PRO A 18 -25.72 11.83 13.38
CA PRO A 18 -26.05 13.04 12.63
C PRO A 18 -25.25 14.28 13.06
N THR A 19 -24.80 14.30 14.32
CA THR A 19 -24.03 15.42 14.89
C THR A 19 -22.53 15.33 14.65
N ALA A 20 -22.04 14.26 14.00
CA ALA A 20 -20.62 14.11 13.72
C ALA A 20 -20.13 15.14 12.69
N ALA A 21 -18.96 15.71 12.94
CA ALA A 21 -18.25 16.51 11.94
C ALA A 21 -17.61 15.60 10.90
N PHE A 22 -17.90 15.83 9.61
CA PHE A 22 -17.29 15.11 8.49
C PHE A 22 -16.23 15.99 7.84
N ILE A 23 -14.98 15.66 8.05
CA ILE A 23 -13.83 16.42 7.53
C ILE A 23 -13.31 15.72 6.27
N PRO A 24 -13.12 16.44 5.15
CA PRO A 24 -12.47 15.88 3.96
C PRO A 24 -11.06 15.38 4.26
N GLY A 25 -10.72 14.19 3.76
CA GLY A 25 -9.38 13.64 3.91
C GLY A 25 -8.34 14.47 3.11
N ASN A 26 -7.17 14.71 3.71
CA ASN A 26 -6.05 15.38 3.06
C ASN A 26 -4.87 14.42 2.89
N HIS A 27 -4.86 13.67 1.80
CA HIS A 27 -3.81 12.68 1.52
C HIS A 27 -2.40 13.27 1.38
N ALA A 28 -2.27 14.51 0.91
CA ALA A 28 -0.98 15.17 0.81
C ALA A 28 -0.38 15.42 2.20
N LEU A 29 -1.22 15.90 3.12
CA LEU A 29 -0.85 16.12 4.52
C LEU A 29 -0.51 14.79 5.21
N TYR A 30 -1.32 13.76 5.02
CA TYR A 30 -1.06 12.43 5.60
C TYR A 30 0.27 11.85 5.09
N SER A 31 0.55 11.97 3.80
CA SER A 31 1.82 11.55 3.22
C SER A 31 3.02 12.36 3.72
N HIS A 32 2.81 13.64 4.04
CA HIS A 32 3.84 14.49 4.65
C HIS A 32 4.22 13.98 6.04
N TYR A 33 3.23 13.76 6.91
CA TYR A 33 3.48 13.22 8.26
C TYR A 33 4.04 11.79 8.21
N SER A 34 3.54 10.95 7.30
CA SER A 34 4.06 9.61 7.09
C SER A 34 5.56 9.61 6.79
N ARG A 35 6.01 10.48 5.86
CA ARG A 35 7.45 10.59 5.54
C ARG A 35 8.28 10.96 6.77
N GLN A 36 7.85 11.94 7.56
CA GLN A 36 8.57 12.32 8.79
C GLN A 36 8.69 11.15 9.76
N VAL A 37 7.61 10.37 9.95
CA VAL A 37 7.66 9.17 10.78
C VAL A 37 8.61 8.14 10.20
N MET A 38 8.54 7.85 8.90
CA MET A 38 9.44 6.87 8.25
C MET A 38 10.91 7.31 8.33
N ASP A 39 11.20 8.61 8.21
CA ASP A 39 12.56 9.16 8.38
C ASP A 39 13.08 8.92 9.81
N ILE A 40 12.24 9.11 10.83
CA ILE A 40 12.60 8.79 12.22
C ILE A 40 12.90 7.29 12.36
N LEU A 41 12.04 6.41 11.81
CA LEU A 41 12.20 4.97 11.88
C LEU A 41 13.49 4.51 11.17
N ALA A 42 13.84 5.12 10.04
CA ALA A 42 15.08 4.84 9.31
C ALA A 42 16.36 5.15 10.12
N THR A 43 16.30 6.10 11.08
CA THR A 43 17.42 6.35 12.00
C THR A 43 17.66 5.22 13.01
N ILE A 44 16.66 4.38 13.23
CA ILE A 44 16.75 3.25 14.16
C ILE A 44 17.43 2.06 13.50
N THR A 45 16.95 1.67 12.31
CA THR A 45 17.45 0.53 11.56
C THR A 45 17.22 0.71 10.05
N PRO A 46 18.14 0.27 9.19
CA PRO A 46 17.88 0.21 7.76
C PRO A 46 16.90 -0.91 7.37
N ALA A 47 16.70 -1.91 8.24
CA ALA A 47 15.73 -2.97 8.04
C ALA A 47 14.31 -2.50 8.39
N LEU A 48 13.79 -1.60 7.57
CA LEU A 48 12.47 -0.96 7.65
C LEU A 48 11.62 -1.40 6.46
N GLU A 49 10.43 -1.94 6.72
CA GLU A 49 9.41 -2.27 5.73
C GLU A 49 8.17 -1.40 5.97
N GLN A 50 7.96 -0.42 5.13
CA GLN A 50 6.72 0.35 5.13
C GLN A 50 5.59 -0.49 4.54
N VAL A 51 4.52 -0.70 5.31
CA VAL A 51 3.33 -1.48 4.91
C VAL A 51 2.24 -0.57 4.36
N SER A 52 2.05 0.60 4.99
CA SER A 52 1.09 1.63 4.58
C SER A 52 1.64 3.03 4.91
N ILE A 53 0.81 4.06 4.79
CA ILE A 53 1.19 5.43 5.19
C ILE A 53 1.34 5.58 6.71
N ASP A 54 0.83 4.65 7.50
CA ASP A 54 0.75 4.70 8.96
C ASP A 54 1.29 3.45 9.67
N GLU A 55 1.77 2.45 8.92
CA GLU A 55 2.28 1.20 9.45
C GLU A 55 3.66 0.84 8.87
N ALA A 56 4.56 0.37 9.71
CA ALA A 56 5.86 -0.15 9.29
C ALA A 56 6.35 -1.27 10.22
N PHE A 57 7.08 -2.24 9.66
CA PHE A 57 7.85 -3.21 10.42
C PHE A 57 9.32 -2.81 10.47
N LEU A 58 9.93 -3.03 11.63
CA LEU A 58 11.36 -2.84 11.84
C LEU A 58 11.99 -4.14 12.35
N ASP A 59 13.09 -4.56 11.74
CA ASP A 59 13.98 -5.53 12.36
C ASP A 59 15.05 -4.79 13.16
N VAL A 60 14.96 -4.88 14.47
CA VAL A 60 15.84 -4.16 15.38
C VAL A 60 17.01 -5.00 15.90
N ARG A 61 17.18 -6.26 15.44
CA ARG A 61 18.27 -7.14 15.88
C ARG A 61 19.63 -6.47 15.75
N GLY A 62 19.91 -5.85 14.60
CA GLY A 62 21.16 -5.13 14.34
C GLY A 62 21.32 -3.84 15.15
N ALA A 63 20.23 -3.22 15.60
CA ALA A 63 20.25 -1.97 16.36
C ALA A 63 20.49 -2.18 17.88
N ARG A 64 20.32 -3.40 18.39
CA ARG A 64 20.36 -3.70 19.83
C ARG A 64 21.66 -3.32 20.52
N ARG A 65 22.81 -3.52 19.85
CA ARG A 65 24.11 -3.15 20.44
C ARG A 65 24.23 -1.64 20.68
N ARG A 66 23.65 -0.85 19.80
CA ARG A 66 23.70 0.62 19.86
C ARG A 66 22.60 1.23 20.72
N LEU A 67 21.40 0.67 20.65
CA LEU A 67 20.19 1.27 21.19
C LEU A 67 19.56 0.47 22.35
N GLY A 68 20.14 -0.66 22.74
CA GLY A 68 19.67 -1.45 23.87
C GLY A 68 18.56 -2.45 23.52
N THR A 69 17.69 -2.75 24.47
CA THR A 69 16.63 -3.75 24.33
C THR A 69 15.54 -3.32 23.33
N PRO A 70 14.79 -4.27 22.72
CA PRO A 70 13.67 -3.93 21.86
C PRO A 70 12.63 -3.02 22.53
N THR A 71 12.37 -3.21 23.82
CA THR A 71 11.47 -2.35 24.61
C THR A 71 12.01 -0.92 24.73
N HIS A 72 13.33 -0.76 24.95
CA HIS A 72 13.95 0.57 25.00
C HIS A 72 13.88 1.26 23.64
N ILE A 73 14.19 0.52 22.57
CA ILE A 73 14.08 1.04 21.19
C ILE A 73 12.64 1.49 20.88
N ALA A 74 11.65 0.71 21.24
CA ALA A 74 10.25 1.06 21.02
C ALA A 74 9.82 2.32 21.80
N ARG A 75 10.29 2.48 23.03
CA ARG A 75 10.07 3.72 23.81
C ARG A 75 10.74 4.92 23.12
N LEU A 76 11.99 4.76 22.68
CA LEU A 76 12.72 5.80 21.94
C LEU A 76 11.99 6.23 20.67
N ILE A 77 11.47 5.26 19.88
CA ILE A 77 10.67 5.53 18.68
C ILE A 77 9.43 6.37 19.05
N ARG A 78 8.64 5.93 20.03
CA ARG A 78 7.42 6.64 20.44
C ARG A 78 7.71 8.06 20.93
N THR A 79 8.75 8.23 21.73
CA THR A 79 9.20 9.56 22.21
C THR A 79 9.57 10.46 21.04
N ARG A 80 10.41 9.99 20.11
CA ARG A 80 10.83 10.79 18.95
C ARG A 80 9.65 11.18 18.04
N ILE A 81 8.73 10.24 17.75
CA ILE A 81 7.55 10.53 16.95
C ILE A 81 6.68 11.60 17.64
N ARG A 82 6.49 11.48 18.95
CA ARG A 82 5.72 12.45 19.72
C ARG A 82 6.36 13.83 19.75
N GLU A 83 7.65 13.91 19.99
CA GLU A 83 8.38 15.18 20.12
C GLU A 83 8.58 15.88 18.77
N GLN A 84 8.88 15.13 17.70
CA GLN A 84 9.26 15.71 16.41
C GLN A 84 8.06 15.86 15.46
N VAL A 85 7.04 15.01 15.59
CA VAL A 85 5.89 14.96 14.67
C VAL A 85 4.57 15.32 15.37
N GLY A 86 4.52 15.23 16.70
CA GLY A 86 3.33 15.51 17.48
C GLY A 86 2.27 14.39 17.42
N LEU A 87 2.60 13.20 16.94
CA LEU A 87 1.67 12.09 16.80
C LEU A 87 1.87 11.02 17.88
N PRO A 88 0.78 10.38 18.37
CA PRO A 88 0.89 9.17 19.18
C PRO A 88 1.26 7.97 18.31
N ALA A 89 2.01 7.01 18.88
CA ALA A 89 2.36 5.77 18.20
C ALA A 89 2.19 4.56 19.11
N SER A 90 1.54 3.51 18.59
CA SER A 90 1.42 2.21 19.27
C SER A 90 2.43 1.23 18.68
N VAL A 91 3.18 0.54 19.55
CA VAL A 91 4.24 -0.37 19.12
C VAL A 91 4.02 -1.77 19.70
N GLY A 92 4.00 -2.77 18.83
CA GLY A 92 4.03 -4.19 19.19
C GLY A 92 5.42 -4.77 18.98
N ILE A 93 5.91 -5.55 19.92
CA ILE A 93 7.21 -6.23 19.88
C ILE A 93 6.98 -7.72 19.97
N ALA A 94 7.50 -8.49 19.03
CA ALA A 94 7.42 -9.94 19.04
C ALA A 94 8.54 -10.58 18.20
N SER A 95 8.59 -11.91 18.20
CA SER A 95 9.55 -12.68 17.42
C SER A 95 9.20 -12.75 15.93
N THR A 96 7.94 -12.52 15.55
CA THR A 96 7.44 -12.57 14.17
C THR A 96 6.61 -11.34 13.82
N LYS A 97 6.52 -11.05 12.51
CA LYS A 97 5.75 -9.89 12.00
C LYS A 97 4.26 -9.98 12.35
N SER A 98 3.67 -11.17 12.21
CA SER A 98 2.24 -11.37 12.51
C SER A 98 1.92 -11.10 13.97
N VAL A 99 2.72 -11.63 14.89
CA VAL A 99 2.52 -11.42 16.33
C VAL A 99 2.78 -9.95 16.71
N ALA A 100 3.82 -9.33 16.18
CA ALA A 100 4.09 -7.89 16.40
C ALA A 100 2.92 -7.02 15.96
N LYS A 101 2.30 -7.33 14.80
CA LYS A 101 1.13 -6.60 14.31
C LYS A 101 -0.08 -6.74 15.23
N ILE A 102 -0.35 -7.94 15.72
CA ILE A 102 -1.43 -8.19 16.69
C ILE A 102 -1.12 -7.43 18.00
N ALA A 103 0.12 -7.54 18.49
CA ALA A 103 0.54 -6.84 19.69
C ALA A 103 0.39 -5.32 19.59
N SER A 104 0.74 -4.72 18.44
CA SER A 104 0.56 -3.27 18.25
C SER A 104 -0.91 -2.86 18.24
N SER A 105 -1.80 -3.71 17.70
CA SER A 105 -3.25 -3.47 17.74
C SER A 105 -3.80 -3.49 19.17
N HIS A 106 -3.29 -4.38 20.02
CA HIS A 106 -3.65 -4.46 21.45
C HIS A 106 -3.00 -3.34 22.27
N ALA A 107 -1.90 -2.77 21.79
CA ALA A 107 -1.25 -1.62 22.40
C ALA A 107 -1.97 -0.27 22.09
N LYS A 108 -2.99 -0.26 21.25
CA LYS A 108 -3.76 0.97 20.93
C LYS A 108 -4.71 1.34 22.06
N PRO A 109 -4.90 2.65 22.36
CA PRO A 109 -4.17 3.79 21.78
C PRO A 109 -2.82 4.02 22.47
N ASP A 110 -1.85 4.54 21.74
CA ASP A 110 -0.58 5.11 22.24
C ASP A 110 0.13 4.23 23.28
N GLY A 111 0.19 2.93 23.01
CA GLY A 111 0.74 1.94 23.93
C GLY A 111 1.97 1.22 23.39
N LEU A 112 2.51 0.34 24.23
CA LEU A 112 3.62 -0.54 23.92
C LEU A 112 3.31 -1.92 24.50
N LEU A 113 3.38 -2.95 23.67
CA LEU A 113 3.17 -4.33 24.10
C LEU A 113 4.28 -5.25 23.57
N LEU A 114 4.96 -5.92 24.48
CA LEU A 114 5.93 -6.97 24.18
C LEU A 114 5.28 -8.34 24.42
N ILE A 115 5.35 -9.18 23.40
CA ILE A 115 4.98 -10.61 23.51
C ILE A 115 6.28 -11.43 23.43
N PRO A 116 6.76 -11.99 24.55
CA PRO A 116 7.90 -12.89 24.55
C PRO A 116 7.62 -14.16 23.72
N ALA A 117 8.66 -14.78 23.17
CA ALA A 117 8.51 -16.02 22.41
C ALA A 117 7.82 -17.12 23.21
N SER A 118 8.11 -17.23 24.51
CA SER A 118 7.50 -18.20 25.42
C SER A 118 6.01 -17.98 25.68
N ALA A 119 5.50 -16.75 25.54
CA ALA A 119 4.10 -16.40 25.76
C ALA A 119 3.30 -16.30 24.44
N THR A 120 3.94 -16.54 23.29
CA THR A 120 3.30 -16.31 21.97
C THR A 120 2.05 -17.16 21.79
N ILE A 121 2.10 -18.44 22.10
CA ILE A 121 0.98 -19.38 21.91
C ILE A 121 -0.19 -19.03 22.84
N GLU A 122 0.09 -18.84 24.12
CA GLU A 122 -0.92 -18.45 25.10
C GLU A 122 -1.62 -17.14 24.70
N PHE A 123 -0.83 -16.15 24.26
CA PHE A 123 -1.37 -14.86 23.77
C PHE A 123 -2.25 -15.04 22.54
N LEU A 124 -1.80 -15.82 21.54
CA LEU A 124 -2.54 -15.99 20.29
C LEU A 124 -3.83 -16.79 20.48
N HIS A 125 -3.76 -17.94 21.17
CA HIS A 125 -4.86 -18.90 21.22
C HIS A 125 -6.11 -18.35 21.93
N GLY A 126 -5.96 -17.39 22.83
CA GLY A 126 -7.08 -16.72 23.50
C GLY A 126 -7.77 -15.65 22.64
N LEU A 127 -7.22 -15.29 21.47
CA LEU A 127 -7.75 -14.21 20.64
C LEU A 127 -8.79 -14.71 19.64
N PRO A 128 -9.76 -13.85 19.24
CA PRO A 128 -10.66 -14.15 18.14
C PRO A 128 -9.88 -14.42 16.84
N VAL A 129 -10.34 -15.37 16.02
CA VAL A 129 -9.68 -15.74 14.76
C VAL A 129 -9.51 -14.56 13.81
N GLY A 130 -10.43 -13.58 13.87
CA GLY A 130 -10.36 -12.33 13.10
C GLY A 130 -9.18 -11.42 13.46
N ALA A 131 -8.45 -11.69 14.54
CA ALA A 131 -7.23 -10.95 14.89
C ALA A 131 -6.03 -11.38 14.03
N LEU A 132 -6.07 -12.55 13.39
CA LEU A 132 -5.01 -13.00 12.48
C LEU A 132 -4.95 -12.16 11.22
N TRP A 133 -3.75 -11.77 10.86
CA TRP A 133 -3.50 -11.08 9.60
C TRP A 133 -3.80 -11.98 8.40
N GLY A 134 -4.80 -11.59 7.60
CA GLY A 134 -5.32 -12.37 6.47
C GLY A 134 -6.72 -12.92 6.69
N VAL A 135 -7.25 -12.87 7.91
CA VAL A 135 -8.65 -13.18 8.21
C VAL A 135 -9.49 -11.91 8.08
N GLY A 136 -10.00 -11.68 6.87
CA GLY A 136 -10.98 -10.62 6.60
C GLY A 136 -12.42 -11.13 6.81
N GLY A 137 -13.40 -10.26 6.63
CA GLY A 137 -14.82 -10.59 6.90
C GLY A 137 -15.33 -11.83 6.15
N ARG A 138 -14.87 -12.08 4.92
CA ARG A 138 -15.27 -13.29 4.16
C ARG A 138 -14.67 -14.56 4.77
N THR A 139 -13.39 -14.57 5.08
CA THR A 139 -12.71 -15.71 5.72
C THR A 139 -13.25 -15.93 7.12
N GLY A 140 -13.43 -14.87 7.90
CA GLY A 140 -14.04 -14.92 9.23
C GLY A 140 -15.42 -15.57 9.21
N ALA A 141 -16.30 -15.15 8.30
CA ALA A 141 -17.64 -15.74 8.17
C ALA A 141 -17.64 -17.23 7.75
N ILE A 142 -16.61 -17.70 7.06
CA ILE A 142 -16.47 -19.14 6.76
C ILE A 142 -16.07 -19.89 8.03
N LEU A 143 -15.08 -19.39 8.77
CA LEU A 143 -14.59 -20.03 10.02
C LEU A 143 -15.64 -20.04 11.11
N ASP A 144 -16.37 -18.93 11.30
CA ASP A 144 -17.48 -18.79 12.25
C ASP A 144 -18.59 -19.83 12.03
N ARG A 145 -19.00 -20.09 10.78
CA ARG A 145 -19.97 -21.14 10.44
C ARG A 145 -19.52 -22.54 10.81
N GLU A 146 -18.22 -22.75 10.90
CA GLU A 146 -17.60 -24.04 11.22
C GLU A 146 -17.26 -24.16 12.72
N GLY A 147 -17.63 -23.17 13.54
CA GLY A 147 -17.35 -23.12 14.97
C GLY A 147 -15.88 -22.89 15.28
N ILE A 148 -15.15 -22.18 14.40
CA ILE A 148 -13.74 -21.82 14.58
C ILE A 148 -13.69 -20.34 14.93
N ASP A 149 -13.86 -20.03 16.21
CA ASP A 149 -14.04 -18.66 16.68
C ASP A 149 -12.74 -18.03 17.16
N THR A 150 -11.83 -18.84 17.70
CA THR A 150 -10.54 -18.39 18.22
C THR A 150 -9.37 -18.83 17.35
N ILE A 151 -8.22 -18.18 17.55
CA ILE A 151 -6.96 -18.63 16.94
C ILE A 151 -6.59 -20.02 17.45
N GLY A 152 -6.90 -20.35 18.72
CA GLY A 152 -6.71 -21.68 19.29
C GLY A 152 -7.55 -22.75 18.59
N ASP A 153 -8.83 -22.47 18.27
CA ASP A 153 -9.67 -23.39 17.51
C ASP A 153 -9.09 -23.64 16.12
N LEU A 154 -8.63 -22.57 15.46
CA LEU A 154 -7.98 -22.68 14.15
C LEU A 154 -6.71 -23.54 14.22
N ALA A 155 -5.87 -23.34 15.23
CA ALA A 155 -4.63 -24.08 15.45
C ALA A 155 -4.87 -25.59 15.63
N HIS A 156 -5.94 -25.96 16.32
CA HIS A 156 -6.28 -27.36 16.60
C HIS A 156 -7.20 -27.99 15.53
N THR A 157 -7.67 -27.21 14.56
CA THR A 157 -8.46 -27.74 13.44
C THR A 157 -7.56 -28.49 12.47
N PRO A 158 -7.88 -29.75 12.09
CA PRO A 158 -7.07 -30.51 11.14
C PRO A 158 -6.86 -29.75 9.81
N LEU A 159 -5.62 -29.71 9.35
CA LEU A 159 -5.23 -28.97 8.13
C LEU A 159 -6.03 -29.44 6.89
N THR A 160 -6.41 -30.73 6.83
CA THR A 160 -7.27 -31.30 5.78
C THR A 160 -8.66 -30.66 5.78
N ARG A 161 -9.23 -30.32 6.94
CA ARG A 161 -10.49 -29.60 7.07
C ARG A 161 -10.32 -28.15 6.62
N LEU A 162 -9.29 -27.46 7.11
CA LEU A 162 -8.98 -26.07 6.72
C LEU A 162 -8.76 -25.94 5.22
N THR A 163 -8.08 -26.90 4.60
CA THR A 163 -7.82 -26.90 3.16
C THR A 163 -9.12 -26.99 2.34
N LYS A 164 -10.11 -27.76 2.79
CA LYS A 164 -11.43 -27.84 2.16
C LYS A 164 -12.20 -26.53 2.26
N LEU A 165 -12.04 -25.79 3.36
CA LEU A 165 -12.77 -24.56 3.64
C LEU A 165 -12.14 -23.32 2.96
N LEU A 166 -10.81 -23.23 2.98
CA LEU A 166 -10.08 -22.00 2.64
C LEU A 166 -9.19 -22.13 1.40
N GLY A 167 -9.06 -23.34 0.86
CA GLY A 167 -8.06 -23.68 -0.15
C GLY A 167 -6.67 -23.89 0.46
N VAL A 168 -5.80 -24.60 -0.28
CA VAL A 168 -4.49 -25.07 0.20
C VAL A 168 -3.63 -23.94 0.76
N ALA A 169 -3.40 -22.88 -0.04
CA ALA A 169 -2.47 -21.81 0.33
C ALA A 169 -2.93 -21.03 1.58
N SER A 170 -4.22 -20.70 1.67
CA SER A 170 -4.76 -19.95 2.81
C SER A 170 -4.79 -20.80 4.08
N ALA A 171 -5.13 -22.10 3.96
CA ALA A 171 -5.18 -23.02 5.08
C ALA A 171 -3.81 -23.18 5.73
N HIS A 172 -2.77 -23.49 4.95
CA HIS A 172 -1.40 -23.61 5.47
C HIS A 172 -0.93 -22.30 6.09
N HIS A 173 -1.12 -21.18 5.40
CA HIS A 173 -0.69 -19.88 5.89
C HIS A 173 -1.34 -19.51 7.24
N LEU A 174 -2.66 -19.63 7.35
CA LEU A 174 -3.36 -19.26 8.57
C LEU A 174 -3.09 -20.26 9.72
N HIS A 175 -2.94 -21.55 9.39
CA HIS A 175 -2.55 -22.55 10.36
C HIS A 175 -1.15 -22.26 10.95
N ASP A 176 -0.14 -21.94 10.10
CA ASP A 176 1.18 -21.58 10.58
C ASP A 176 1.13 -20.31 11.45
N LEU A 177 0.39 -19.28 11.01
CA LEU A 177 0.23 -18.07 11.81
C LEU A 177 -0.45 -18.31 13.15
N SER A 178 -1.38 -19.27 13.26
CA SER A 178 -2.04 -19.62 14.53
C SER A 178 -1.07 -20.22 15.54
N TRP A 179 0.00 -20.83 15.09
CA TRP A 179 1.12 -21.31 15.92
C TRP A 179 2.25 -20.28 16.08
N GLY A 180 2.02 -19.02 15.68
CA GLY A 180 3.03 -17.96 15.75
C GLY A 180 4.17 -18.13 14.73
N ILE A 181 4.05 -19.05 13.79
CA ILE A 181 5.05 -19.32 12.76
C ILE A 181 4.83 -18.34 11.60
N ASP A 182 5.78 -17.44 11.40
CA ASP A 182 5.79 -16.49 10.30
C ASP A 182 7.22 -16.29 9.81
N GLN A 183 7.55 -16.94 8.69
CA GLN A 183 8.90 -16.91 8.13
C GLN A 183 9.20 -15.64 7.30
N ARG A 184 8.23 -14.73 7.16
CA ARG A 184 8.42 -13.50 6.37
C ARG A 184 9.40 -12.57 7.07
N ALA A 185 10.53 -12.32 6.44
CA ALA A 185 11.48 -11.32 6.90
C ALA A 185 10.94 -9.89 6.67
N VAL A 186 11.51 -8.92 7.36
CA VAL A 186 11.32 -7.49 7.07
C VAL A 186 12.00 -7.19 5.73
N THR A 187 11.23 -6.72 4.76
CA THR A 187 11.68 -6.49 3.38
C THR A 187 11.80 -5.00 3.12
N THR A 188 13.02 -4.51 2.91
CA THR A 188 13.32 -3.07 2.75
C THR A 188 12.91 -2.50 1.40
N SER A 189 12.74 -3.34 0.39
CA SER A 189 12.26 -2.94 -0.92
C SER A 189 11.29 -3.97 -1.48
N ARG A 190 10.16 -3.50 -1.93
CA ARG A 190 9.16 -4.33 -2.61
C ARG A 190 8.91 -3.73 -3.99
N PRO A 191 9.43 -4.35 -5.05
CA PRO A 191 9.17 -3.84 -6.40
C PRO A 191 7.67 -3.81 -6.67
N GLU A 192 7.20 -2.69 -7.20
CA GLU A 192 5.81 -2.59 -7.64
C GLU A 192 5.53 -3.61 -8.74
N LYS A 193 4.44 -4.35 -8.60
CA LYS A 193 4.01 -5.35 -9.59
C LYS A 193 3.13 -4.76 -10.67
N SER A 194 2.47 -3.65 -10.35
CA SER A 194 1.57 -2.94 -11.27
C SER A 194 1.43 -1.48 -10.88
N ILE A 195 1.16 -0.63 -11.86
CA ILE A 195 0.78 0.76 -11.68
C ILE A 195 -0.60 0.95 -12.29
N GLY A 196 -1.53 1.49 -11.53
CA GLY A 196 -2.90 1.69 -12.01
C GLY A 196 -3.53 2.97 -11.46
N MET A 197 -4.56 3.43 -12.16
CA MET A 197 -5.48 4.46 -11.73
C MET A 197 -6.90 3.91 -11.80
N GLU A 198 -7.59 3.90 -10.68
CA GLU A 198 -8.96 3.43 -10.54
C GLU A 198 -9.79 4.52 -9.85
N ARG A 199 -11.00 4.74 -10.34
CA ARG A 199 -11.92 5.73 -9.75
C ARG A 199 -13.30 5.16 -9.60
N THR A 200 -13.87 5.32 -8.40
CA THR A 200 -15.31 5.21 -8.17
C THR A 200 -15.92 6.59 -8.44
N PHE A 201 -16.87 6.67 -9.37
CA PHE A 201 -17.55 7.90 -9.72
C PHE A 201 -18.61 8.26 -8.68
N GLU A 202 -18.87 9.54 -8.49
CA GLU A 202 -19.92 10.02 -7.57
C GLU A 202 -21.31 9.61 -8.08
N GLU A 203 -21.52 9.75 -9.39
CA GLU A 203 -22.69 9.26 -10.13
C GLU A 203 -22.25 8.25 -11.17
N ASN A 204 -23.13 7.27 -11.48
CA ASN A 204 -22.83 6.26 -12.48
C ASN A 204 -22.73 6.89 -13.87
N VAL A 205 -21.58 6.74 -14.54
CA VAL A 205 -21.33 7.28 -15.88
C VAL A 205 -22.05 6.42 -16.91
N ARG A 206 -22.90 7.06 -17.72
CA ARG A 206 -23.65 6.42 -18.80
C ARG A 206 -23.10 6.70 -20.19
N SER A 207 -22.27 7.73 -20.32
CA SER A 207 -21.64 8.11 -21.58
C SER A 207 -20.39 7.30 -21.83
N ARG A 208 -20.34 6.61 -22.97
CA ARG A 208 -19.13 5.88 -23.41
C ARG A 208 -17.97 6.85 -23.60
N ASN A 209 -18.23 8.01 -24.19
CA ASN A 209 -17.20 9.03 -24.44
C ASN A 209 -16.56 9.52 -23.13
N GLU A 210 -17.31 9.69 -22.05
CA GLU A 210 -16.76 10.08 -20.74
C GLU A 210 -15.83 9.00 -20.17
N ILE A 211 -16.15 7.72 -20.39
CA ILE A 211 -15.24 6.63 -19.99
C ILE A 211 -13.99 6.62 -20.87
N GLU A 212 -14.09 6.89 -22.18
CA GLU A 212 -12.95 6.99 -23.08
C GLU A 212 -12.02 8.17 -22.70
N ASP A 213 -12.58 9.31 -22.33
CA ASP A 213 -11.83 10.44 -21.79
C ASP A 213 -11.11 10.08 -20.48
N PHE A 214 -11.80 9.34 -19.58
CA PHE A 214 -11.19 8.85 -18.37
C PHE A 214 -10.06 7.84 -18.66
N ILE A 215 -10.24 6.92 -19.62
CA ILE A 215 -9.19 5.97 -20.04
C ILE A 215 -7.95 6.74 -20.50
N LEU A 216 -8.12 7.77 -21.32
CA LEU A 216 -7.02 8.60 -21.81
C LEU A 216 -6.27 9.26 -20.64
N ALA A 217 -7.00 9.91 -19.74
CA ALA A 217 -6.42 10.57 -18.56
C ALA A 217 -5.69 9.59 -17.64
N ALA A 218 -6.31 8.45 -17.33
CA ALA A 218 -5.75 7.41 -16.48
C ALA A 218 -4.48 6.79 -17.10
N SER A 219 -4.48 6.57 -18.42
CA SER A 219 -3.33 6.04 -19.15
C SER A 219 -2.13 6.97 -19.11
N HIS A 220 -2.34 8.27 -19.28
CA HIS A 220 -1.27 9.27 -19.15
C HIS A 220 -0.74 9.39 -17.71
N ASP A 221 -1.59 9.25 -16.69
CA ASP A 221 -1.13 9.21 -15.29
C ASP A 221 -0.31 7.95 -15.00
N CYS A 222 -0.78 6.78 -15.43
CA CYS A 222 -0.03 5.53 -15.32
C CYS A 222 1.34 5.64 -16.01
N ALA A 223 1.38 6.16 -17.24
CA ALA A 223 2.61 6.34 -18.01
C ALA A 223 3.61 7.27 -17.31
N ARG A 224 3.13 8.41 -16.78
CA ARG A 224 3.96 9.33 -15.99
C ARG A 224 4.57 8.64 -14.77
N ARG A 225 3.79 7.83 -14.04
CA ARG A 225 4.26 7.09 -12.87
C ARG A 225 5.25 5.98 -13.26
N LEU A 226 5.03 5.28 -14.38
CA LEU A 226 5.99 4.32 -14.94
C LEU A 226 7.34 4.99 -15.21
N ARG A 227 7.34 6.13 -15.91
CA ARG A 227 8.57 6.89 -16.22
C ARG A 227 9.26 7.40 -14.95
N SER A 228 8.50 7.93 -14.00
CA SER A 228 9.02 8.41 -12.71
C SER A 228 9.67 7.28 -11.90
N GLY A 229 9.12 6.06 -11.99
CA GLY A 229 9.69 4.87 -11.35
C GLY A 229 10.78 4.17 -12.16
N GLY A 230 11.14 4.67 -13.36
CA GLY A 230 12.13 4.04 -14.22
C GLY A 230 11.74 2.64 -14.71
N VAL A 231 10.43 2.37 -14.84
CA VAL A 231 9.90 1.07 -15.23
C VAL A 231 9.04 1.16 -16.50
N VAL A 232 8.91 0.03 -17.17
CA VAL A 232 8.02 -0.18 -18.32
C VAL A 232 7.10 -1.35 -18.03
N GLY A 233 5.94 -1.44 -18.68
CA GLY A 233 5.00 -2.53 -18.47
C GLY A 233 4.62 -3.26 -19.74
N TRP A 234 4.34 -4.55 -19.60
CA TRP A 234 4.02 -5.46 -20.70
C TRP A 234 2.52 -5.71 -20.87
N THR A 235 1.73 -5.51 -19.83
CA THR A 235 0.31 -5.86 -19.84
C THR A 235 -0.52 -4.66 -19.46
N VAL A 236 -1.51 -4.34 -20.28
CA VAL A 236 -2.51 -3.31 -19.99
C VAL A 236 -3.83 -3.98 -19.64
N GLY A 237 -4.40 -3.59 -18.51
CA GLY A 237 -5.69 -4.08 -18.05
C GLY A 237 -6.68 -2.96 -17.79
N ILE A 238 -7.97 -3.28 -17.97
CA ILE A 238 -9.09 -2.45 -17.55
C ILE A 238 -9.90 -3.18 -16.49
N LYS A 239 -10.51 -2.41 -15.60
CA LYS A 239 -11.50 -2.88 -14.64
C LYS A 239 -12.72 -1.98 -14.72
N MET A 240 -13.89 -2.58 -14.88
CA MET A 240 -15.16 -1.88 -14.93
C MET A 240 -16.13 -2.51 -13.95
N ARG A 241 -16.83 -1.68 -13.17
CA ARG A 241 -17.89 -2.12 -12.26
C ARG A 241 -19.17 -1.36 -12.57
N GLY A 242 -20.25 -2.10 -12.78
CA GLY A 242 -21.58 -1.56 -12.99
C GLY A 242 -22.25 -1.05 -11.71
N ALA A 243 -23.40 -0.41 -11.88
CA ALA A 243 -24.28 0.02 -10.78
C ALA A 243 -24.76 -1.14 -9.89
N ASP A 244 -24.88 -2.32 -10.45
CA ASP A 244 -25.22 -3.59 -9.80
C ASP A 244 -24.04 -4.21 -9.02
N PHE A 245 -22.90 -3.52 -8.96
CA PHE A 245 -21.64 -3.99 -8.39
C PHE A 245 -20.99 -5.18 -9.10
N HIS A 246 -21.56 -5.67 -10.23
CA HIS A 246 -20.86 -6.64 -11.05
C HIS A 246 -19.56 -6.03 -11.58
N THR A 247 -18.46 -6.76 -11.40
CA THR A 247 -17.12 -6.30 -11.81
C THR A 247 -16.57 -7.19 -12.89
N MET A 248 -16.12 -6.58 -13.97
CA MET A 248 -15.38 -7.25 -15.03
C MET A 248 -13.97 -6.70 -15.13
N THR A 249 -13.03 -7.54 -15.53
CA THR A 249 -11.65 -7.17 -15.84
C THR A 249 -11.27 -7.77 -17.19
N ARG A 250 -10.48 -7.01 -17.96
CA ARG A 250 -9.89 -7.49 -19.22
C ARG A 250 -8.43 -7.02 -19.26
N SER A 251 -7.59 -7.79 -19.91
CA SER A 251 -6.19 -7.43 -20.11
C SER A 251 -5.67 -7.89 -21.46
N VAL A 252 -4.62 -7.25 -21.92
CA VAL A 252 -3.89 -7.60 -23.14
C VAL A 252 -2.40 -7.42 -22.89
N SER A 253 -1.62 -8.41 -23.32
CA SER A 253 -0.17 -8.29 -23.37
C SER A 253 0.24 -7.56 -24.64
N LEU A 254 1.14 -6.58 -24.47
CA LEU A 254 1.67 -5.80 -25.56
C LEU A 254 2.80 -6.56 -26.28
N VAL A 255 3.03 -6.25 -27.54
CA VAL A 255 4.14 -6.82 -28.33
C VAL A 255 5.49 -6.33 -27.80
N ALA A 256 5.54 -5.09 -27.29
CA ALA A 256 6.71 -4.50 -26.63
C ALA A 256 6.27 -3.76 -25.37
N PRO A 257 7.13 -3.70 -24.33
CA PRO A 257 6.78 -3.01 -23.10
C PRO A 257 6.74 -1.49 -23.32
N THR A 258 5.88 -0.81 -22.58
CA THR A 258 5.68 0.63 -22.76
C THR A 258 5.64 1.41 -21.46
N ASP A 259 5.99 2.69 -21.55
CA ASP A 259 5.76 3.75 -20.57
C ASP A 259 5.10 4.97 -21.21
N THR A 260 4.46 4.80 -22.40
CA THR A 260 3.78 5.88 -23.10
C THR A 260 2.28 5.83 -22.88
N GLY A 261 1.70 6.97 -22.53
CA GLY A 261 0.26 7.09 -22.27
C GLY A 261 -0.57 6.81 -23.50
N ARG A 262 -0.06 7.14 -24.69
CA ARG A 262 -0.73 6.88 -25.96
C ARG A 262 -0.89 5.38 -26.24
N GLU A 263 0.15 4.57 -26.01
CA GLU A 263 0.10 3.12 -26.24
C GLU A 263 -0.81 2.45 -25.21
N ILE A 264 -0.70 2.86 -23.93
CA ILE A 264 -1.58 2.36 -22.86
C ILE A 264 -3.05 2.69 -23.15
N ALA A 265 -3.33 3.96 -23.56
CA ALA A 265 -4.69 4.39 -23.88
C ALA A 265 -5.27 3.59 -25.06
N ARG A 266 -4.50 3.39 -26.14
CA ARG A 266 -4.93 2.62 -27.30
C ARG A 266 -5.29 1.18 -26.91
N ALA A 267 -4.45 0.53 -26.10
CA ALA A 267 -4.71 -0.82 -25.63
C ALA A 267 -5.95 -0.88 -24.71
N ALA A 268 -6.08 0.04 -23.78
CA ALA A 268 -7.24 0.10 -22.86
C ALA A 268 -8.55 0.42 -23.59
N GLN A 269 -8.53 1.33 -24.59
CA GLN A 269 -9.67 1.65 -25.43
C GLN A 269 -10.07 0.47 -26.30
N SER A 270 -9.12 -0.28 -26.87
CA SER A 270 -9.39 -1.50 -27.62
C SER A 270 -10.06 -2.58 -26.78
N LEU A 271 -9.65 -2.71 -25.51
CA LEU A 271 -10.32 -3.62 -24.57
C LEU A 271 -11.73 -3.14 -24.26
N PHE A 272 -11.90 -1.84 -23.97
CA PHE A 272 -13.20 -1.26 -23.63
C PHE A 272 -14.19 -1.29 -24.82
N ALA A 273 -13.70 -1.12 -26.04
CA ALA A 273 -14.53 -1.12 -27.25
C ALA A 273 -15.31 -2.44 -27.45
N ARG A 274 -14.76 -3.55 -26.92
CA ARG A 274 -15.36 -4.89 -26.99
C ARG A 274 -16.42 -5.18 -25.91
N GLU A 275 -16.58 -4.26 -24.96
CA GLU A 275 -17.45 -4.45 -23.82
C GLU A 275 -18.71 -3.59 -23.94
N ALA A 276 -19.83 -4.16 -23.52
CA ALA A 276 -21.08 -3.42 -23.41
C ALA A 276 -21.08 -2.50 -22.19
N MET A 277 -21.69 -1.34 -22.32
CA MET A 277 -21.96 -0.49 -21.15
C MET A 277 -22.99 -1.13 -20.24
N PRO A 278 -22.76 -1.18 -18.91
CA PRO A 278 -23.76 -1.65 -17.95
C PRO A 278 -25.04 -0.83 -18.04
N SER A 279 -26.21 -1.45 -17.97
CA SER A 279 -27.53 -0.80 -18.11
C SER A 279 -27.74 0.34 -17.09
N GLY A 280 -27.22 0.18 -15.86
CA GLY A 280 -27.26 1.20 -14.81
C GLY A 280 -26.13 2.21 -14.85
N GLY A 281 -25.26 2.15 -15.88
CA GLY A 281 -24.04 2.95 -15.99
C GLY A 281 -22.84 2.36 -15.23
N VAL A 282 -21.67 2.96 -15.46
CA VAL A 282 -20.39 2.54 -14.88
C VAL A 282 -20.18 3.28 -13.56
N ARG A 283 -20.13 2.51 -12.47
CA ARG A 283 -19.86 3.02 -11.12
C ARG A 283 -18.35 3.22 -10.86
N LEU A 284 -17.51 2.36 -11.43
CA LEU A 284 -16.08 2.41 -11.27
C LEU A 284 -15.39 2.00 -12.55
N PHE A 285 -14.36 2.73 -12.90
CA PHE A 285 -13.46 2.34 -13.98
C PHE A 285 -12.00 2.50 -13.56
N GLY A 286 -11.15 1.61 -14.06
CA GLY A 286 -9.71 1.63 -13.82
C GLY A 286 -8.91 1.17 -15.02
N VAL A 287 -7.71 1.75 -15.16
CA VAL A 287 -6.65 1.32 -16.08
C VAL A 287 -5.45 0.90 -15.25
N ARG A 288 -4.84 -0.21 -15.62
CA ARG A 288 -3.68 -0.77 -14.92
C ARG A 288 -2.64 -1.26 -15.91
N VAL A 289 -1.38 -1.05 -15.57
CA VAL A 289 -0.22 -1.58 -16.29
C VAL A 289 0.50 -2.57 -15.37
N GLU A 290 0.74 -3.77 -15.85
CA GLU A 290 1.29 -4.90 -15.10
C GLU A 290 2.52 -5.48 -15.77
N SER A 291 3.13 -6.49 -15.12
CA SER A 291 4.36 -7.13 -15.58
C SER A 291 5.45 -6.08 -15.78
N LEU A 292 5.70 -5.33 -14.70
CA LEU A 292 6.65 -4.22 -14.71
C LEU A 292 8.10 -4.73 -14.78
N GLN A 293 8.90 -4.07 -15.60
CA GLN A 293 10.33 -4.35 -15.78
C GLN A 293 11.12 -3.05 -15.64
N SER A 294 12.30 -3.11 -15.00
CA SER A 294 13.19 -1.96 -14.91
C SER A 294 13.70 -1.58 -16.30
N ARG A 295 13.66 -0.29 -16.61
CA ARG A 295 14.21 0.24 -17.87
C ARG A 295 15.72 0.08 -17.95
N SER A 296 16.45 0.14 -16.84
CA SER A 296 17.89 -0.01 -16.78
C SER A 296 18.37 -1.44 -17.05
N GLY A 297 17.47 -2.43 -16.98
CA GLY A 297 17.80 -3.84 -17.26
C GLY A 297 17.84 -4.23 -18.73
N GLY A 298 17.87 -3.25 -19.66
CA GLY A 298 17.89 -3.53 -21.10
C GLY A 298 16.52 -3.97 -21.61
N VAL A 299 15.68 -3.00 -21.95
CA VAL A 299 14.39 -3.29 -22.59
C VAL A 299 14.63 -3.47 -24.09
N ALA A 300 14.26 -4.63 -24.64
CA ALA A 300 14.27 -4.83 -26.08
C ALA A 300 13.33 -3.82 -26.75
N VAL A 301 13.89 -2.92 -27.52
CA VAL A 301 13.15 -1.95 -28.31
C VAL A 301 13.05 -2.49 -29.73
N THR A 302 11.83 -2.53 -30.28
CA THR A 302 11.67 -2.84 -31.72
C THR A 302 12.25 -1.72 -32.54
N LEU A 303 13.02 -2.05 -33.56
CA LEU A 303 13.69 -1.06 -34.45
C LEU A 303 12.71 -0.08 -35.11
N ASP A 304 11.46 -0.47 -35.31
CA ASP A 304 10.41 0.32 -35.95
C ASP A 304 9.60 1.20 -34.98
N ARG A 305 10.03 1.32 -33.72
CA ARG A 305 9.29 2.12 -32.73
C ARG A 305 9.48 3.61 -32.97
N ASP A 306 8.39 4.33 -33.25
CA ASP A 306 8.41 5.79 -33.29
C ASP A 306 8.69 6.33 -31.88
N GLU A 307 9.86 6.94 -31.69
CA GLU A 307 10.28 7.51 -30.41
C GLU A 307 9.68 8.89 -30.11
N LYS A 308 9.08 9.57 -31.12
CA LYS A 308 8.52 10.90 -30.96
C LYS A 308 7.45 11.02 -29.88
N PRO A 309 6.49 10.07 -29.75
CA PRO A 309 5.51 10.12 -28.67
C PRO A 309 6.16 10.02 -27.28
N ALA A 310 7.14 9.14 -27.11
CA ALA A 310 7.84 8.98 -25.85
C ALA A 310 8.67 10.22 -25.47
N ALA A 311 9.31 10.87 -26.47
CA ALA A 311 10.06 12.11 -26.27
C ALA A 311 9.12 13.26 -25.87
N SER A 312 7.99 13.38 -26.55
CA SER A 312 7.00 14.43 -26.25
C SER A 312 6.40 14.26 -24.84
N GLU A 313 6.11 13.03 -24.41
CA GLU A 313 5.59 12.77 -23.06
C GLU A 313 6.64 13.04 -21.97
N ARG A 314 7.92 12.77 -22.22
CA ARG A 314 9.01 13.16 -21.31
C ARG A 314 9.12 14.68 -21.18
N ALA A 315 9.02 15.43 -22.29
CA ALA A 315 9.00 16.88 -22.26
C ALA A 315 7.78 17.42 -21.48
N MET A 316 6.60 16.81 -21.65
CA MET A 316 5.41 17.15 -20.87
C MET A 316 5.62 16.92 -19.37
N ASP A 317 6.30 15.83 -18.96
CA ASP A 317 6.59 15.56 -17.56
C ASP A 317 7.54 16.60 -16.96
N GLN A 318 8.55 17.05 -17.71
CA GLN A 318 9.44 18.14 -17.28
C GLN A 318 8.69 19.46 -17.07
N ILE A 319 7.78 19.82 -17.98
CA ILE A 319 6.97 21.01 -17.85
C ILE A 319 6.04 20.90 -16.63
N ARG A 320 5.39 19.76 -16.44
CA ARG A 320 4.51 19.52 -15.29
C ARG A 320 5.26 19.54 -13.95
N SER A 321 6.49 19.05 -13.91
CA SER A 321 7.32 19.10 -12.69
C SER A 321 7.69 20.55 -12.34
N LYS A 322 7.89 21.42 -13.33
CA LYS A 322 8.28 22.82 -13.14
C LYS A 322 7.10 23.74 -12.87
N PHE A 323 5.97 23.53 -13.55
CA PHE A 323 4.83 24.47 -13.56
C PHE A 323 3.55 23.86 -12.95
N GLY A 324 3.61 22.65 -12.41
CA GLY A 324 2.48 21.96 -11.81
C GLY A 324 1.75 21.02 -12.79
N SER A 325 1.03 20.05 -12.22
CA SER A 325 0.37 18.98 -12.98
C SER A 325 -0.73 19.46 -13.93
N ALA A 326 -1.26 20.68 -13.73
CA ALA A 326 -2.30 21.29 -14.57
C ALA A 326 -1.74 22.05 -15.78
N ALA A 327 -0.41 22.30 -15.86
CA ALA A 327 0.21 23.12 -16.88
C ALA A 327 0.05 22.57 -18.30
N LEU A 328 -0.05 21.26 -18.46
CA LEU A 328 -0.25 20.59 -19.75
C LEU A 328 -1.24 19.42 -19.61
N ALA A 329 -2.12 19.30 -20.59
CA ALA A 329 -3.02 18.14 -20.74
C ALA A 329 -3.11 17.77 -22.23
N PRO A 330 -3.44 16.52 -22.57
CA PRO A 330 -3.84 16.16 -23.93
C PRO A 330 -4.96 17.09 -24.40
N ALA A 331 -4.86 17.60 -25.66
CA ALA A 331 -5.81 18.56 -26.20
C ALA A 331 -7.27 18.09 -26.08
N THR A 332 -7.50 16.78 -26.27
CA THR A 332 -8.82 16.16 -26.15
C THR A 332 -9.42 16.22 -24.73
N LEU A 333 -8.60 16.48 -23.70
CA LEU A 333 -9.01 16.60 -22.30
C LEU A 333 -9.11 18.04 -21.81
N LEU A 334 -8.74 19.03 -22.66
CA LEU A 334 -8.84 20.45 -22.32
C LEU A 334 -10.31 20.87 -22.17
N GLY A 335 -10.62 21.56 -21.09
CA GLY A 335 -11.97 22.04 -20.80
C GLY A 335 -12.97 20.96 -20.40
N LYS A 336 -12.58 19.68 -20.36
CA LYS A 336 -13.47 18.59 -19.93
C LYS A 336 -13.44 18.43 -18.40
N ASN A 337 -14.62 18.42 -17.80
CA ASN A 337 -14.80 17.93 -16.45
C ASN A 337 -14.74 16.40 -16.49
N LEU A 338 -13.54 15.87 -16.25
CA LEU A 338 -13.40 14.43 -16.09
C LEU A 338 -14.21 13.98 -14.86
N PRO A 339 -15.05 12.93 -14.97
CA PRO A 339 -15.88 12.46 -13.87
C PRO A 339 -15.03 12.29 -12.61
N GLY A 340 -15.40 12.99 -11.51
CA GLY A 340 -14.72 12.93 -10.22
C GLY A 340 -13.36 13.64 -10.11
N ARG A 341 -13.05 14.59 -10.99
CA ARG A 341 -11.91 15.50 -10.80
C ARG A 341 -12.30 16.58 -9.77
N ARG A 342 -12.25 16.26 -8.48
CA ARG A 342 -12.03 17.32 -7.49
C ARG A 342 -10.60 17.80 -7.70
N SER A 343 -10.44 19.10 -7.91
CA SER A 343 -9.17 19.79 -7.86
C SER A 343 -8.52 19.45 -6.50
N PHE A 344 -7.54 18.55 -6.49
CA PHE A 344 -6.61 18.51 -5.37
C PHE A 344 -5.92 19.86 -5.41
N GLY A 345 -6.15 20.65 -4.35
CA GLY A 345 -5.79 22.04 -4.25
C GLY A 345 -4.41 22.34 -4.80
N ALA A 346 -4.39 23.28 -5.70
CA ALA A 346 -3.22 24.06 -5.98
C ALA A 346 -2.92 24.86 -4.70
N GLU A 347 -1.99 24.41 -3.89
CA GLU A 347 -1.37 25.25 -2.89
C GLU A 347 0.14 25.11 -2.92
N ALA A 348 0.66 26.24 -3.37
CA ALA A 348 1.79 26.97 -2.84
C ALA A 348 3.13 26.23 -2.76
N GLY A 349 3.94 26.49 -3.79
CA GLY A 349 5.38 26.44 -3.69
C GLY A 349 5.90 27.33 -2.57
N GLY A 350 6.42 26.73 -1.53
CA GLY A 350 7.28 27.34 -0.55
C GLY A 350 8.75 27.12 -0.95
N ARG A 351 9.42 28.17 -1.40
CA ARG A 351 10.87 28.22 -1.61
C ARG A 351 11.57 28.08 -0.25
N GLY A 352 12.58 27.25 -0.22
CA GLY A 352 13.51 27.20 0.92
C GLY A 352 14.78 26.48 0.50
N ALA A 353 15.72 27.26 -0.01
CA ALA A 353 17.12 26.85 -0.20
C ALA A 353 17.82 26.80 1.17
N GLY A 354 18.71 25.84 1.37
CA GLY A 354 19.57 25.77 2.53
C GLY A 354 20.65 24.70 2.35
N THR A 355 21.75 25.13 1.81
CA THR A 355 23.05 24.45 1.72
C THR A 355 23.63 24.16 3.09
N GLY A 356 24.33 23.03 3.22
CA GLY A 356 25.19 22.77 4.37
C GLY A 356 25.87 21.42 4.31
N ALA A 357 27.02 21.37 3.69
CA ALA A 357 27.97 20.27 3.78
C ALA A 357 28.76 20.38 5.11
N ALA A 358 29.06 19.28 5.73
CA ALA A 358 30.26 19.16 6.58
C ALA A 358 30.68 17.69 6.72
N GLU A 359 31.95 17.51 6.46
CA GLU A 359 32.77 16.30 6.52
C GLU A 359 33.09 15.88 7.97
N ALA A 360 33.46 14.62 8.13
CA ALA A 360 34.74 14.17 8.63
C ALA A 360 34.72 12.99 9.61
N SER A 361 35.52 12.00 9.22
CA SER A 361 36.52 11.20 9.98
C SER A 361 35.99 10.33 11.15
N GLY A 362 36.17 9.03 11.16
CA GLY A 362 37.44 8.29 11.15
C GLY A 362 37.68 7.75 12.57
N GLY A 363 37.79 6.43 12.75
CA GLY A 363 38.16 5.83 14.02
C GLY A 363 37.97 4.32 14.08
N ASP A 364 39.03 3.64 13.87
CA ASP A 364 39.33 2.21 13.92
C ASP A 364 39.27 1.63 15.36
N GLY A 365 39.02 0.31 15.47
CA GLY A 365 39.47 -0.39 16.65
C GLY A 365 38.64 -1.53 17.22
N GLY A 366 38.98 -2.79 16.88
CA GLY A 366 39.13 -3.84 17.85
C GLY A 366 38.00 -4.84 18.11
N SER A 367 38.10 -5.95 17.42
CA SER A 367 37.81 -7.35 17.76
C SER A 367 37.52 -7.71 19.23
N ARG A 368 36.43 -8.44 19.47
CA ARG A 368 36.44 -9.77 20.11
C ARG A 368 35.06 -10.44 20.07
N ALA A 369 35.10 -11.71 19.67
CA ALA A 369 33.95 -12.61 19.56
C ALA A 369 33.44 -13.01 20.95
N ALA A 370 32.08 -13.06 21.07
CA ALA A 370 31.41 -13.86 22.08
C ALA A 370 30.18 -14.48 21.41
N SER A 371 30.04 -15.80 21.61
CA SER A 371 28.97 -16.66 21.05
C SER A 371 27.58 -16.22 21.47
N PRO A 372 26.54 -16.44 20.63
CA PRO A 372 25.21 -15.95 20.92
C PRO A 372 24.43 -16.92 21.77
N GLU A 373 24.03 -16.45 22.92
CA GLU A 373 22.83 -16.96 23.58
C GLU A 373 21.63 -16.70 22.67
N ARG A 374 20.78 -17.73 22.51
CA ARG A 374 19.51 -17.64 21.77
C ARG A 374 18.57 -16.71 22.57
N GLY A 375 18.70 -15.41 22.32
CA GLY A 375 17.90 -14.39 22.96
C GLY A 375 17.00 -13.70 21.94
N GLU A 376 15.76 -13.61 22.29
CA GLU A 376 14.64 -12.80 21.78
C GLU A 376 14.89 -12.08 20.45
N GLN A 377 14.32 -12.62 19.38
CA GLN A 377 14.25 -11.98 18.09
C GLN A 377 13.23 -10.83 18.20
N GLY A 378 13.63 -9.60 17.99
CA GLY A 378 12.75 -8.45 18.10
C GLY A 378 12.33 -7.92 16.73
N THR A 379 11.05 -8.11 16.36
CA THR A 379 10.40 -7.36 15.28
C THR A 379 9.47 -6.33 15.92
N LEU A 380 9.54 -5.07 15.47
CA LEU A 380 8.66 -3.97 15.90
C LEU A 380 7.68 -3.63 14.79
N LEU A 381 6.47 -3.28 15.15
CA LEU A 381 5.45 -2.73 14.26
C LEU A 381 5.02 -1.34 14.76
#